data_66df10a9cb475cb8a7876e7fa48d9393
#
_entry.id   66df10a9cb475cb8a7876e7fa48d9393
#
_cell.length_a   1.000
_cell.length_b   1.000
_cell.length_c   1.000
_cell.angle_alpha   90.00
_cell.angle_beta   90.00
_cell.angle_gamma   90.00
#
_symmetry.space_group_name_H-M   'P 1'
#
loop_
_entity.id
_entity.type
_entity.pdbx_description
1 polymer ?
#
loop_
_entity_poly.entity_id
_entity_poly.type
_entity_poly.pdbx_seq_one_letter_code
_entity_poly.pdbx_strand_id
1 'polypeptide(L)'
;MPAQRGFNLLVVHGDGRRIARVTLPRWLILAVLGLSLAVPASVAVIYTDYLQLRSQRASLNELTARVAEQQEVIDASRSKMRQIHAEIDGWRDLQAKIWQPFGPEDGSAKRVTGIGGGTGPVRAAETPDRAAIGDELEQLTGRVKEEGDNLRALERFLGRATRVLASLPSRWPVRGQVNSGYGSRASPWLAKSEFHSGLDIGAPVGTPVKSPAPGTVVFAGVNADYGQTLIIDHGNETKSLYGHLSRLRVAVNEKVQRGEVIALTGNTGRSSGPHLHYEIQVKGQAVNPTSYLWE
;
A
#
# COMPACT_ATOMS: atom_id res chain seq x y z
N MET A 1 -29.28 36.87 56.90
CA MET A 1 -29.57 37.11 55.48
C MET A 1 -28.26 37.38 54.76
N PRO A 2 -27.82 36.60 53.81
CA PRO A 2 -26.55 36.83 53.12
C PRO A 2 -26.75 37.98 52.08
N ALA A 3 -25.92 38.99 52.20
CA ALA A 3 -25.89 40.14 51.30
C ALA A 3 -25.60 39.69 49.85
N GLN A 4 -26.57 39.80 48.97
CA GLN A 4 -26.39 39.58 47.53
C GLN A 4 -25.47 40.66 46.99
N ARG A 5 -24.20 40.34 46.82
CA ARG A 5 -23.19 41.22 46.20
C ARG A 5 -23.41 41.18 44.68
N GLY A 6 -24.33 42.03 44.16
CA GLY A 6 -24.53 42.31 42.75
C GLY A 6 -23.74 43.50 42.29
N PHE A 7 -23.41 43.62 41.02
CA PHE A 7 -22.89 44.85 40.39
C PHE A 7 -24.06 45.74 40.01
N ASN A 8 -24.00 47.00 40.38
CA ASN A 8 -24.98 48.02 40.01
C ASN A 8 -24.53 48.78 38.80
N LEU A 9 -25.19 48.59 37.67
CA LEU A 9 -24.96 49.39 36.49
C LEU A 9 -25.91 50.60 36.53
N LEU A 10 -25.32 51.78 36.51
CA LEU A 10 -26.05 53.01 36.40
C LEU A 10 -26.08 53.45 34.91
N VAL A 11 -27.25 53.30 34.30
CA VAL A 11 -27.46 53.77 32.94
C VAL A 11 -28.05 55.18 33.02
N VAL A 12 -27.27 56.17 32.63
CA VAL A 12 -27.71 57.58 32.54
C VAL A 12 -28.12 57.83 31.09
N HIS A 13 -29.40 58.19 30.93
CA HIS A 13 -29.89 58.58 29.59
C HIS A 13 -29.36 59.95 29.20
N GLY A 14 -29.14 60.20 27.91
CA GLY A 14 -28.49 61.39 27.38
C GLY A 14 -29.05 62.74 27.86
N ASP A 15 -30.27 62.77 28.39
CA ASP A 15 -30.91 64.00 28.95
C ASP A 15 -30.60 64.24 30.44
N GLY A 16 -29.76 63.41 31.06
CA GLY A 16 -29.37 63.55 32.47
C GLY A 16 -30.49 63.38 33.51
N ARG A 17 -31.76 63.24 33.08
CA ARG A 17 -32.94 63.28 33.98
C ARG A 17 -33.47 61.91 34.39
N ARG A 18 -33.03 60.82 33.80
CA ARG A 18 -33.46 59.48 34.16
C ARG A 18 -32.27 58.55 34.42
N ILE A 19 -32.11 58.12 35.66
CA ILE A 19 -31.08 57.19 36.08
C ILE A 19 -31.80 55.84 36.31
N ALA A 20 -31.55 54.87 35.47
CA ALA A 20 -31.98 53.49 35.68
C ALA A 20 -30.88 52.71 36.40
N ARG A 21 -31.22 52.13 37.56
CA ARG A 21 -30.31 51.20 38.27
C ARG A 21 -30.66 49.78 37.87
N VAL A 22 -29.77 49.10 37.21
CA VAL A 22 -29.90 47.68 36.90
C VAL A 22 -28.95 46.90 37.79
N THR A 23 -29.45 46.09 38.68
CA THR A 23 -28.64 45.23 39.51
C THR A 23 -28.43 43.89 38.79
N LEU A 24 -27.21 43.67 38.35
CA LEU A 24 -26.83 42.42 37.67
C LEU A 24 -26.31 41.42 38.72
N PRO A 25 -26.94 40.26 38.89
CA PRO A 25 -26.41 39.22 39.76
C PRO A 25 -25.09 38.67 39.20
N ARG A 26 -24.12 38.36 40.06
CA ARG A 26 -22.77 37.87 39.67
C ARG A 26 -22.79 36.67 38.75
N TRP A 27 -23.77 35.75 38.94
CA TRP A 27 -23.89 34.58 38.11
C TRP A 27 -24.21 34.92 36.66
N LEU A 28 -24.92 36.02 36.39
CA LEU A 28 -25.26 36.43 35.03
C LEU A 28 -24.06 37.00 34.31
N ILE A 29 -23.16 37.71 35.01
CA ILE A 29 -21.89 38.20 34.44
C ILE A 29 -20.99 37.02 34.14
N LEU A 30 -20.89 36.05 35.06
CA LEU A 30 -20.09 34.84 34.85
C LEU A 30 -20.65 34.00 33.68
N ALA A 31 -22.00 33.93 33.57
CA ALA A 31 -22.66 33.25 32.45
C ALA A 31 -22.35 33.92 31.09
N VAL A 32 -22.42 35.24 31.02
CA VAL A 32 -22.10 36.00 29.81
C VAL A 32 -20.60 35.83 29.44
N LEU A 33 -19.73 35.89 30.46
CA LEU A 33 -18.29 35.71 30.28
C LEU A 33 -17.98 34.28 29.85
N GLY A 34 -18.60 33.29 30.43
CA GLY A 34 -18.49 31.88 30.06
C GLY A 34 -19.00 31.64 28.63
N LEU A 35 -20.13 32.24 28.26
CA LEU A 35 -20.69 32.15 26.92
C LEU A 35 -19.80 32.83 25.88
N SER A 36 -19.21 33.99 26.22
CA SER A 36 -18.30 34.73 25.34
C SER A 36 -16.99 33.99 25.06
N LEU A 37 -16.58 33.09 25.96
CA LEU A 37 -15.40 32.22 25.74
C LEU A 37 -15.80 30.88 25.08
N ALA A 38 -16.97 30.34 25.44
CA ALA A 38 -17.42 29.04 24.91
C ALA A 38 -17.77 29.12 23.40
N VAL A 39 -18.39 30.21 22.95
CA VAL A 39 -18.77 30.39 21.55
C VAL A 39 -17.57 30.42 20.61
N PRO A 40 -16.54 31.26 20.83
CA PRO A 40 -15.37 31.24 19.94
C PRO A 40 -14.58 29.94 20.04
N ALA A 41 -14.53 29.28 21.22
CA ALA A 41 -13.88 27.99 21.37
C ALA A 41 -14.59 26.89 20.54
N SER A 42 -15.94 26.86 20.59
CA SER A 42 -16.70 25.90 19.77
C SER A 42 -16.59 26.19 18.28
N VAL A 43 -16.57 27.46 17.87
CA VAL A 43 -16.33 27.85 16.47
C VAL A 43 -14.94 27.44 16.02
N ALA A 44 -13.93 27.60 16.87
CA ALA A 44 -12.56 27.17 16.56
C ALA A 44 -12.46 25.65 16.37
N VAL A 45 -13.12 24.87 17.23
CA VAL A 45 -13.16 23.41 17.10
C VAL A 45 -13.87 22.98 15.81
N ILE A 46 -15.04 23.56 15.52
CA ILE A 46 -15.77 23.27 14.27
C ILE A 46 -14.94 23.67 13.04
N TYR A 47 -14.22 24.78 13.12
CA TYR A 47 -13.38 25.23 12.02
C TYR A 47 -12.17 24.32 11.79
N THR A 48 -11.52 23.85 12.87
CA THR A 48 -10.41 22.87 12.76
C THR A 48 -10.91 21.53 12.20
N ASP A 49 -12.06 21.03 12.65
CA ASP A 49 -12.68 19.82 12.11
C ASP A 49 -13.04 19.98 10.63
N TYR A 50 -13.59 21.14 10.26
CA TYR A 50 -13.88 21.43 8.85
C TYR A 50 -12.64 21.45 7.97
N LEU A 51 -11.53 22.06 8.43
CA LEU A 51 -10.26 22.05 7.70
C LEU A 51 -9.68 20.64 7.57
N GLN A 52 -9.79 19.84 8.63
CA GLN A 52 -9.34 18.46 8.66
C GLN A 52 -10.16 17.57 7.70
N LEU A 53 -11.47 17.72 7.69
CA LEU A 53 -12.36 17.05 6.73
C LEU A 53 -12.06 17.47 5.28
N ARG A 54 -11.77 18.74 5.06
CA ARG A 54 -11.41 19.27 3.73
C ARG A 54 -10.07 18.70 3.24
N SER A 55 -9.07 18.60 4.12
CA SER A 55 -7.78 17.99 3.77
C SER A 55 -7.91 16.49 3.50
N GLN A 56 -8.72 15.77 4.29
CA GLN A 56 -9.01 14.35 4.04
C GLN A 56 -9.73 14.13 2.71
N ARG A 57 -10.70 14.98 2.36
CA ARG A 57 -11.36 14.92 1.05
C ARG A 57 -10.40 15.19 -0.11
N ALA A 58 -9.48 16.13 0.04
CA ALA A 58 -8.46 16.39 -0.97
C ALA A 58 -7.55 15.17 -1.16
N SER A 59 -7.11 14.54 -0.06
CA SER A 59 -6.29 13.33 -0.12
C SER A 59 -7.05 12.13 -0.71
N LEU A 60 -8.34 11.98 -0.39
CA LEU A 60 -9.18 10.95 -0.99
C LEU A 60 -9.36 11.16 -2.50
N ASN A 61 -9.57 12.41 -2.93
CA ASN A 61 -9.69 12.73 -4.36
C ASN A 61 -8.36 12.47 -5.11
N GLU A 62 -7.23 12.77 -4.49
CA GLU A 62 -5.92 12.44 -5.06
C GLU A 62 -5.69 10.92 -5.14
N LEU A 63 -6.06 10.18 -4.09
CA LEU A 63 -5.97 8.72 -4.08
C LEU A 63 -6.91 8.09 -5.13
N THR A 64 -8.15 8.59 -5.25
CA THR A 64 -9.08 8.10 -6.27
C THR A 64 -8.59 8.42 -7.69
N ALA A 65 -7.98 9.58 -7.90
CA ALA A 65 -7.38 9.92 -9.19
C ALA A 65 -6.20 8.99 -9.53
N ARG A 66 -5.32 8.70 -8.55
CA ARG A 66 -4.21 7.75 -8.73
C ARG A 66 -4.70 6.32 -8.97
N VAL A 67 -5.76 5.89 -8.26
CA VAL A 67 -6.38 4.58 -8.48
C VAL A 67 -6.98 4.50 -9.88
N ALA A 68 -7.66 5.56 -10.34
CA ALA A 68 -8.22 5.63 -11.69
C ALA A 68 -7.12 5.57 -12.76
N GLU A 69 -6.03 6.31 -12.58
CA GLU A 69 -4.87 6.27 -13.48
C GLU A 69 -4.21 4.87 -13.51
N GLN A 70 -4.02 4.24 -12.34
CA GLN A 70 -3.51 2.87 -12.25
C GLN A 70 -4.46 1.86 -12.90
N GLN A 71 -5.77 2.05 -12.75
CA GLN A 71 -6.78 1.19 -13.37
C GLN A 71 -6.75 1.32 -14.90
N GLU A 72 -6.58 2.52 -15.43
CA GLU A 72 -6.42 2.76 -16.86
C GLU A 72 -5.19 2.05 -17.43
N VAL A 73 -4.05 2.11 -16.70
CA VAL A 73 -2.81 1.38 -17.07
C VAL A 73 -3.03 -0.13 -17.03
N ILE A 74 -3.74 -0.63 -16.02
CA ILE A 74 -4.08 -2.05 -15.90
C ILE A 74 -5.00 -2.49 -17.03
N ASP A 75 -5.99 -1.70 -17.36
CA ASP A 75 -6.96 -2.03 -18.42
C ASP A 75 -6.31 -1.94 -19.82
N ALA A 76 -5.42 -0.97 -20.04
CA ALA A 76 -4.58 -0.89 -21.23
C ALA A 76 -3.64 -2.11 -21.34
N SER A 77 -3.03 -2.52 -20.23
CA SER A 77 -2.17 -3.71 -20.18
C SER A 77 -2.98 -5.00 -20.45
N ARG A 78 -4.17 -5.12 -19.86
CA ARG A 78 -5.09 -6.25 -20.13
C ARG A 78 -5.58 -6.27 -21.58
N SER A 79 -5.81 -5.11 -22.17
CA SER A 79 -6.18 -4.99 -23.60
C SER A 79 -5.03 -5.49 -24.48
N LYS A 80 -3.80 -5.05 -24.22
CA LYS A 80 -2.60 -5.54 -24.92
C LYS A 80 -2.41 -7.04 -24.72
N MET A 81 -2.63 -7.55 -23.52
CA MET A 81 -2.51 -8.99 -23.24
C MET A 81 -3.54 -9.79 -24.06
N ARG A 82 -4.78 -9.32 -24.17
CA ARG A 82 -5.80 -9.95 -25.02
C ARG A 82 -5.44 -9.91 -26.49
N GLN A 83 -4.87 -8.80 -26.95
CA GLN A 83 -4.37 -8.67 -28.32
C GLN A 83 -3.24 -9.66 -28.59
N ILE A 84 -2.27 -9.77 -27.67
CA ILE A 84 -1.16 -10.73 -27.76
C ILE A 84 -1.70 -12.18 -27.77
N HIS A 85 -2.70 -12.50 -26.93
CA HIS A 85 -3.30 -13.85 -26.95
C HIS A 85 -4.00 -14.14 -28.28
N ALA A 86 -4.74 -13.16 -28.80
CA ALA A 86 -5.40 -13.32 -30.11
C ALA A 86 -4.37 -13.50 -31.24
N GLU A 87 -3.25 -12.80 -31.17
CA GLU A 87 -2.14 -12.98 -32.12
C GLU A 87 -1.48 -14.36 -31.97
N ILE A 88 -1.22 -14.81 -30.72
CA ILE A 88 -0.68 -16.16 -30.45
C ILE A 88 -1.62 -17.25 -30.94
N ASP A 89 -2.94 -17.11 -30.74
CA ASP A 89 -3.92 -18.07 -31.26
C ASP A 89 -3.97 -18.05 -32.79
N GLY A 90 -3.90 -16.84 -33.40
CA GLY A 90 -3.70 -16.71 -34.84
C GLY A 90 -2.43 -17.36 -35.35
N TRP A 91 -1.35 -17.32 -34.56
CA TRP A 91 -0.08 -17.97 -34.89
C TRP A 91 -0.16 -19.50 -34.79
N ARG A 92 -0.86 -20.05 -33.79
CA ARG A 92 -1.10 -21.49 -33.69
C ARG A 92 -1.84 -22.01 -34.91
N ASP A 93 -2.85 -21.25 -35.38
CA ASP A 93 -3.57 -21.58 -36.61
C ASP A 93 -2.68 -21.48 -37.84
N LEU A 94 -1.83 -20.46 -37.92
CA LEU A 94 -0.85 -20.29 -38.98
C LEU A 94 0.19 -21.40 -38.95
N GLN A 95 0.71 -21.72 -37.74
CA GLN A 95 1.67 -22.81 -37.54
C GLN A 95 1.04 -24.16 -37.93
N ALA A 96 -0.20 -24.40 -37.56
CA ALA A 96 -0.91 -25.62 -37.99
C ALA A 96 -1.05 -25.67 -39.51
N LYS A 97 -1.38 -24.54 -40.18
CA LYS A 97 -1.47 -24.44 -41.66
C LYS A 97 -0.12 -24.58 -42.34
N ILE A 98 0.97 -24.09 -41.75
CA ILE A 98 2.34 -24.19 -42.30
C ILE A 98 2.89 -25.61 -42.12
N TRP A 99 2.58 -26.27 -40.98
CA TRP A 99 3.05 -27.64 -40.71
C TRP A 99 2.29 -28.73 -41.47
N GLN A 100 1.03 -28.48 -41.88
CA GLN A 100 0.24 -29.42 -42.66
C GLN A 100 0.91 -29.89 -43.96
N PRO A 101 1.57 -28.99 -44.76
CA PRO A 101 2.25 -29.41 -45.97
C PRO A 101 3.68 -29.88 -45.80
N PHE A 102 4.33 -29.66 -44.64
CA PHE A 102 5.76 -29.91 -44.42
C PHE A 102 6.07 -30.82 -43.23
N GLY A 103 5.03 -31.36 -42.56
CA GLY A 103 5.22 -32.30 -41.48
C GLY A 103 5.84 -33.62 -41.95
N PRO A 104 6.70 -34.28 -41.14
CA PRO A 104 7.24 -35.58 -41.47
C PRO A 104 6.08 -36.62 -41.58
N GLU A 105 6.14 -37.47 -42.58
CA GLU A 105 5.16 -38.54 -42.88
C GLU A 105 5.02 -39.59 -41.78
N ASP A 106 5.68 -39.44 -40.64
CA ASP A 106 5.63 -40.38 -39.55
C ASP A 106 4.42 -40.15 -38.65
N GLY A 107 3.47 -41.06 -38.76
CA GLY A 107 2.12 -41.10 -38.19
C GLY A 107 1.96 -41.00 -36.67
N SER A 108 2.70 -40.11 -35.94
CA SER A 108 2.55 -39.89 -34.51
C SER A 108 1.91 -38.57 -34.10
N ALA A 109 1.46 -37.73 -35.06
CA ALA A 109 0.71 -36.54 -34.72
C ALA A 109 -0.77 -36.88 -34.46
N LYS A 110 -1.19 -36.79 -33.22
CA LYS A 110 -2.61 -36.89 -32.79
C LYS A 110 -3.48 -36.03 -33.70
N ARG A 111 -4.38 -36.70 -34.45
CA ARG A 111 -5.43 -36.10 -35.25
C ARG A 111 -6.23 -35.11 -34.44
N VAL A 112 -6.06 -33.81 -34.75
CA VAL A 112 -7.11 -32.85 -34.50
C VAL A 112 -7.97 -32.82 -35.75
N THR A 113 -9.13 -33.45 -35.69
CA THR A 113 -10.15 -33.48 -36.71
C THR A 113 -10.74 -32.08 -36.89
N GLY A 114 -10.30 -31.39 -37.93
CA GLY A 114 -10.94 -30.18 -38.44
C GLY A 114 -11.83 -30.53 -39.63
N ILE A 115 -13.14 -30.42 -39.46
CA ILE A 115 -14.19 -30.56 -40.45
C ILE A 115 -14.12 -29.36 -41.43
N GLY A 116 -14.07 -29.63 -42.74
CA GLY A 116 -14.25 -28.60 -43.74
C GLY A 116 -13.75 -28.99 -45.13
N GLY A 117 -14.38 -29.98 -45.76
CA GLY A 117 -14.19 -30.26 -47.17
C GLY A 117 -15.03 -29.29 -48.02
N GLY A 118 -14.37 -28.55 -48.87
CA GLY A 118 -14.97 -27.80 -49.97
C GLY A 118 -14.20 -28.09 -51.24
N THR A 119 -14.70 -29.05 -52.06
CA THR A 119 -14.21 -29.26 -53.42
C THR A 119 -14.77 -28.20 -54.35
N GLY A 120 -14.04 -27.10 -54.53
CA GLY A 120 -14.25 -26.15 -55.63
C GLY A 120 -13.17 -26.37 -56.70
N PRO A 121 -13.49 -26.17 -57.99
CA PRO A 121 -12.52 -26.40 -59.06
C PRO A 121 -11.35 -25.45 -58.94
N VAL A 122 -10.17 -26.02 -58.86
CA VAL A 122 -8.89 -25.28 -58.84
C VAL A 122 -8.73 -24.57 -60.18
N ARG A 123 -8.96 -23.27 -60.16
CA ARG A 123 -8.48 -22.37 -61.22
C ARG A 123 -6.97 -22.38 -61.14
N ALA A 124 -6.31 -22.73 -62.21
CA ALA A 124 -4.83 -22.70 -62.30
C ALA A 124 -4.36 -21.30 -61.86
N ALA A 125 -3.88 -21.19 -60.67
CA ALA A 125 -3.21 -20.00 -60.18
C ALA A 125 -1.82 -20.01 -60.77
N GLU A 126 -1.45 -18.88 -61.40
CA GLU A 126 -0.08 -18.55 -61.77
C GLU A 126 0.82 -18.94 -60.64
N THR A 127 1.90 -19.66 -60.96
CA THR A 127 2.92 -20.07 -59.96
C THR A 127 3.44 -18.82 -59.27
N PRO A 128 3.23 -18.65 -57.97
CA PRO A 128 3.74 -17.48 -57.27
C PRO A 128 5.26 -17.48 -57.39
N ASP A 129 5.78 -16.32 -57.74
CA ASP A 129 7.25 -16.13 -57.92
C ASP A 129 7.95 -16.61 -56.65
N ARG A 130 8.84 -17.60 -56.80
CA ARG A 130 9.54 -18.27 -55.70
C ARG A 130 10.39 -17.28 -54.89
N ALA A 131 10.79 -16.17 -55.53
CA ALA A 131 11.49 -15.07 -54.88
C ALA A 131 10.58 -14.27 -53.92
N ALA A 132 9.33 -13.97 -54.39
CA ALA A 132 8.34 -13.26 -53.54
C ALA A 132 7.93 -14.04 -52.29
N ILE A 133 7.80 -15.38 -52.42
CA ILE A 133 7.55 -16.25 -51.26
C ILE A 133 8.73 -16.29 -50.28
N GLY A 134 9.96 -16.27 -50.82
CA GLY A 134 11.18 -16.21 -50.02
C GLY A 134 11.26 -14.93 -49.18
N ASP A 135 11.01 -13.79 -49.78
CA ASP A 135 11.00 -12.48 -49.11
C ASP A 135 9.89 -12.37 -48.05
N GLU A 136 8.72 -12.88 -48.33
CA GLU A 136 7.58 -12.89 -47.39
C GLU A 136 7.88 -13.82 -46.19
N LEU A 137 8.50 -14.97 -46.43
CA LEU A 137 8.92 -15.90 -45.36
C LEU A 137 10.02 -15.29 -44.48
N GLU A 138 10.98 -14.58 -45.09
CA GLU A 138 12.03 -13.88 -44.33
C GLU A 138 11.49 -12.74 -43.48
N GLN A 139 10.55 -11.96 -44.00
CA GLN A 139 9.84 -10.92 -43.25
C GLN A 139 9.01 -11.51 -42.10
N LEU A 140 8.29 -12.61 -42.36
CA LEU A 140 7.52 -13.32 -41.31
C LEU A 140 8.47 -13.88 -40.23
N THR A 141 9.59 -14.47 -40.65
CA THR A 141 10.60 -15.00 -39.71
C THR A 141 11.20 -13.88 -38.85
N GLY A 142 11.47 -12.72 -39.44
CA GLY A 142 11.92 -11.53 -38.73
C GLY A 142 10.90 -11.06 -37.68
N ARG A 143 9.63 -10.94 -38.06
CA ARG A 143 8.53 -10.57 -37.14
C ARG A 143 8.36 -11.60 -36.01
N VAL A 144 8.36 -12.90 -36.33
CA VAL A 144 8.27 -13.98 -35.34
C VAL A 144 9.40 -13.89 -34.31
N LYS A 145 10.62 -13.61 -34.77
CA LYS A 145 11.77 -13.46 -33.90
C LYS A 145 11.66 -12.23 -32.99
N GLU A 146 11.26 -11.09 -33.57
CA GLU A 146 11.06 -9.83 -32.82
C GLU A 146 9.98 -9.99 -31.75
N GLU A 147 8.82 -10.57 -32.09
CA GLU A 147 7.76 -10.85 -31.13
C GLU A 147 8.17 -11.89 -30.08
N GLY A 148 8.94 -12.91 -30.48
CA GLY A 148 9.50 -13.88 -29.55
C GLY A 148 10.45 -13.23 -28.53
N ASP A 149 11.24 -12.27 -28.96
CA ASP A 149 12.16 -11.53 -28.07
C ASP A 149 11.38 -10.57 -27.13
N ASN A 150 10.32 -9.94 -27.65
CA ASN A 150 9.40 -9.11 -26.87
C ASN A 150 8.68 -9.93 -25.80
N LEU A 151 8.17 -11.11 -26.14
CA LEU A 151 7.52 -12.02 -25.16
C LEU A 151 8.50 -12.49 -24.08
N ARG A 152 9.73 -12.85 -24.42
CA ARG A 152 10.76 -13.19 -23.44
C ARG A 152 11.15 -12.01 -22.55
N ALA A 153 11.14 -10.79 -23.10
CA ALA A 153 11.36 -9.58 -22.32
C ALA A 153 10.21 -9.34 -21.31
N LEU A 154 8.96 -9.52 -21.76
CA LEU A 154 7.77 -9.42 -20.93
C LEU A 154 7.76 -10.49 -19.82
N GLU A 155 8.06 -11.74 -20.16
CA GLU A 155 8.17 -12.84 -19.17
C GLU A 155 9.21 -12.52 -18.10
N ARG A 156 10.38 -12.03 -18.50
CA ARG A 156 11.43 -11.59 -17.55
C ARG A 156 10.97 -10.43 -16.68
N PHE A 157 10.24 -9.47 -17.26
CA PHE A 157 9.67 -8.33 -16.52
C PHE A 157 8.63 -8.81 -15.50
N LEU A 158 7.66 -9.62 -15.92
CA LEU A 158 6.63 -10.19 -15.05
C LEU A 158 7.23 -11.05 -13.94
N GLY A 159 8.23 -11.87 -14.27
CA GLY A 159 8.94 -12.68 -13.28
C GLY A 159 9.72 -11.84 -12.25
N ARG A 160 10.25 -10.67 -12.64
CA ARG A 160 10.85 -9.71 -11.69
C ARG A 160 9.78 -9.04 -10.83
N ALA A 161 8.72 -8.53 -11.47
CA ALA A 161 7.62 -7.86 -10.77
C ALA A 161 6.98 -8.78 -9.73
N THR A 162 6.69 -10.04 -10.09
CA THR A 162 6.14 -11.04 -9.18
C THR A 162 7.07 -11.31 -8.00
N ARG A 163 8.39 -11.42 -8.22
CA ARG A 163 9.36 -11.59 -7.14
C ARG A 163 9.42 -10.39 -6.21
N VAL A 164 9.41 -9.18 -6.77
CA VAL A 164 9.39 -7.94 -5.97
C VAL A 164 8.11 -7.89 -5.11
N LEU A 165 6.94 -8.11 -5.70
CA LEU A 165 5.67 -8.13 -4.99
C LEU A 165 5.62 -9.23 -3.91
N ALA A 166 6.15 -10.41 -4.22
CA ALA A 166 6.23 -11.50 -3.24
C ALA A 166 7.14 -11.18 -2.06
N SER A 167 8.16 -10.33 -2.24
CA SER A 167 9.09 -9.91 -1.18
C SER A 167 8.60 -8.72 -0.36
N LEU A 168 7.52 -8.02 -0.79
CA LEU A 168 7.00 -6.88 -0.04
C LEU A 168 6.38 -7.33 1.30
N PRO A 169 6.69 -6.64 2.41
CA PRO A 169 6.15 -6.93 3.74
C PRO A 169 4.71 -6.45 3.89
N SER A 170 3.76 -7.12 3.21
CA SER A 170 2.36 -6.68 3.07
C SER A 170 1.44 -7.12 4.20
N ARG A 171 1.83 -8.11 5.00
CA ARG A 171 1.02 -8.63 6.11
C ARG A 171 1.27 -7.90 7.42
N TRP A 172 0.20 -7.77 8.20
CA TRP A 172 0.34 -7.33 9.59
C TRP A 172 1.14 -8.35 10.40
N PRO A 173 2.26 -7.93 11.05
CA PRO A 173 3.10 -8.84 11.83
C PRO A 173 2.41 -9.34 13.09
N VAL A 174 1.49 -8.57 13.64
CA VAL A 174 0.65 -8.92 14.79
C VAL A 174 -0.71 -8.25 14.62
N ARG A 175 -1.76 -8.86 15.16
CA ARG A 175 -3.09 -8.25 15.24
C ARG A 175 -3.18 -7.44 16.52
N GLY A 176 -3.52 -6.16 16.40
CA GLY A 176 -3.64 -5.26 17.54
C GLY A 176 -4.04 -3.86 17.12
N GLN A 177 -4.37 -3.03 18.09
CA GLN A 177 -4.64 -1.62 17.85
C GLN A 177 -3.32 -0.87 17.61
N VAL A 178 -3.31 0.05 16.66
CA VAL A 178 -2.18 0.96 16.46
C VAL A 178 -2.20 2.01 17.57
N ASN A 179 -1.23 1.92 18.47
CA ASN A 179 -1.07 2.85 19.59
C ASN A 179 -0.35 4.12 19.16
N SER A 180 0.60 4.00 18.22
CA SER A 180 1.35 5.13 17.68
C SER A 180 1.79 4.87 16.25
N GLY A 181 1.57 5.86 15.39
CA GLY A 181 1.95 5.84 13.97
C GLY A 181 3.37 6.33 13.74
N TYR A 182 3.83 6.12 12.51
CA TYR A 182 5.07 6.67 11.96
C TYR A 182 5.01 8.19 11.83
N GLY A 183 6.10 8.88 12.15
CA GLY A 183 6.25 10.31 11.94
C GLY A 183 6.52 11.11 13.22
N SER A 184 6.44 12.42 13.12
CA SER A 184 6.69 13.32 14.26
C SER A 184 5.53 13.26 15.27
N ARG A 185 5.89 13.03 16.55
CA ARG A 185 4.95 12.98 17.68
C ARG A 185 5.53 13.66 18.91
N ALA A 186 4.70 13.97 19.88
CA ALA A 186 5.18 14.30 21.22
C ALA A 186 5.86 13.08 21.83
N SER A 187 7.06 13.26 22.38
CA SER A 187 7.78 12.18 23.05
C SER A 187 7.03 11.74 24.31
N PRO A 188 6.80 10.44 24.51
CA PRO A 188 6.23 9.95 25.75
C PRO A 188 7.18 10.12 26.96
N TRP A 189 8.44 10.44 26.73
CA TRP A 189 9.50 10.53 27.75
C TRP A 189 10.01 11.96 27.97
N LEU A 190 9.93 12.81 26.96
CA LEU A 190 10.47 14.15 26.97
C LEU A 190 9.40 15.13 26.50
N ALA A 191 9.32 16.33 27.06
CA ALA A 191 8.42 17.39 26.60
C ALA A 191 8.88 18.02 25.26
N LYS A 192 9.34 17.17 24.32
CA LYS A 192 9.86 17.57 23.01
C LYS A 192 9.26 16.69 21.92
N SER A 193 9.23 17.19 20.69
CA SER A 193 8.89 16.38 19.53
C SER A 193 10.01 15.37 19.26
N GLU A 194 9.60 14.12 18.98
CA GLU A 194 10.49 13.06 18.50
C GLU A 194 9.93 12.48 17.20
N PHE A 195 10.82 11.96 16.37
CA PHE A 195 10.43 11.25 15.16
C PHE A 195 10.32 9.75 15.46
N HIS A 196 9.14 9.18 15.25
CA HIS A 196 8.87 7.76 15.40
C HIS A 196 9.12 7.04 14.07
N SER A 197 10.14 6.20 14.00
CA SER A 197 10.59 5.51 12.79
C SER A 197 9.73 4.31 12.40
N GLY A 198 8.71 3.98 13.20
CA GLY A 198 7.91 2.77 13.02
C GLY A 198 6.45 2.94 13.35
N LEU A 199 5.84 1.80 13.61
CA LEU A 199 4.45 1.63 14.01
C LEU A 199 4.43 0.85 15.32
N ASP A 200 3.78 1.39 16.36
CA ASP A 200 3.59 0.69 17.63
C ASP A 200 2.22 0.01 17.62
N ILE A 201 2.21 -1.32 17.64
CA ILE A 201 1.01 -2.15 17.60
C ILE A 201 0.81 -2.78 18.98
N GLY A 202 -0.25 -2.37 19.68
CA GLY A 202 -0.60 -2.88 21.00
C GLY A 202 -0.91 -4.38 20.95
N ALA A 203 -0.19 -5.16 21.75
CA ALA A 203 -0.41 -6.59 21.88
C ALA A 203 0.09 -7.08 23.25
N PRO A 204 -0.62 -8.01 23.91
CA PRO A 204 -0.15 -8.64 25.14
C PRO A 204 1.22 -9.29 24.96
N VAL A 205 2.03 -9.31 26.03
CA VAL A 205 3.31 -10.04 26.05
C VAL A 205 3.10 -11.49 25.69
N GLY A 206 3.91 -12.04 24.79
CA GLY A 206 3.84 -13.43 24.35
C GLY A 206 2.94 -13.65 23.13
N THR A 207 2.34 -12.60 22.55
CA THR A 207 1.58 -12.72 21.31
C THR A 207 2.52 -13.08 20.14
N PRO A 208 2.18 -14.08 19.30
CA PRO A 208 3.00 -14.45 18.17
C PRO A 208 3.16 -13.33 17.13
N VAL A 209 4.41 -12.99 16.82
CA VAL A 209 4.80 -12.08 15.76
C VAL A 209 5.12 -12.90 14.51
N LYS A 210 4.50 -12.56 13.38
CA LYS A 210 4.64 -13.28 12.12
C LYS A 210 5.42 -12.46 11.10
N SER A 211 6.22 -13.13 10.27
CA SER A 211 6.91 -12.45 9.17
C SER A 211 5.90 -11.98 8.10
N PRO A 212 5.92 -10.71 7.70
CA PRO A 212 5.01 -10.15 6.70
C PRO A 212 5.37 -10.55 5.26
N ALA A 213 6.61 -11.02 5.03
CA ALA A 213 7.12 -11.49 3.75
C ALA A 213 8.20 -12.54 3.95
N PRO A 214 8.56 -13.33 2.92
CA PRO A 214 9.76 -14.17 2.97
C PRO A 214 11.02 -13.31 3.15
N GLY A 215 12.04 -13.87 3.78
CA GLY A 215 13.29 -13.14 3.96
C GLY A 215 14.38 -13.94 4.67
N THR A 216 15.49 -13.28 4.96
CA THR A 216 16.60 -13.84 5.73
C THR A 216 16.85 -12.97 6.95
N VAL A 217 16.98 -13.58 8.11
CA VAL A 217 17.28 -12.88 9.37
C VAL A 217 18.70 -12.32 9.31
N VAL A 218 18.83 -11.00 9.41
CA VAL A 218 20.13 -10.32 9.40
C VAL A 218 20.57 -9.85 10.78
N PHE A 219 19.63 -9.75 11.73
CA PHE A 219 19.92 -9.44 13.12
C PHE A 219 18.90 -10.14 14.05
N ALA A 220 19.39 -10.74 15.13
CA ALA A 220 18.59 -11.34 16.19
C ALA A 220 19.36 -11.19 17.51
N GLY A 221 18.91 -10.28 18.39
CA GLY A 221 19.65 -9.97 19.61
C GLY A 221 19.08 -8.78 20.37
N VAL A 222 19.86 -8.24 21.31
CA VAL A 222 19.47 -7.10 22.14
C VAL A 222 20.03 -5.81 21.53
N ASN A 223 19.16 -4.82 21.38
CA ASN A 223 19.50 -3.45 21.03
C ASN A 223 19.14 -2.53 22.21
N ALA A 224 19.91 -1.47 22.44
CA ALA A 224 19.73 -0.61 23.62
C ALA A 224 18.34 0.04 23.68
N ASP A 225 17.85 0.57 22.56
CA ASP A 225 16.57 1.27 22.50
C ASP A 225 15.40 0.30 22.26
N TYR A 226 15.56 -0.64 21.33
CA TYR A 226 14.50 -1.57 20.90
C TYR A 226 14.39 -2.83 21.78
N GLY A 227 15.30 -3.04 22.74
CA GLY A 227 15.33 -4.26 23.57
C GLY A 227 15.65 -5.50 22.72
N GLN A 228 14.94 -6.58 22.94
CA GLN A 228 15.01 -7.78 22.08
C GLN A 228 14.51 -7.41 20.69
N THR A 229 15.40 -7.52 19.72
CA THR A 229 15.20 -7.00 18.35
C THR A 229 15.46 -8.08 17.31
N LEU A 230 14.65 -8.09 16.28
CA LEU A 230 14.83 -8.91 15.09
C LEU A 230 14.82 -8.02 13.85
N ILE A 231 15.71 -8.28 12.89
CA ILE A 231 15.70 -7.61 11.58
C ILE A 231 15.74 -8.68 10.49
N ILE A 232 14.82 -8.58 9.53
CA ILE A 232 14.70 -9.48 8.39
C ILE A 232 14.94 -8.69 7.11
N ASP A 233 15.81 -9.20 6.25
CA ASP A 233 16.03 -8.70 4.90
C ASP A 233 15.15 -9.48 3.92
N HIS A 234 14.24 -8.77 3.24
CA HIS A 234 13.31 -9.32 2.27
C HIS A 234 13.85 -9.25 0.83
N GLY A 235 15.07 -8.75 0.66
CA GLY A 235 15.63 -8.43 -0.65
C GLY A 235 15.15 -7.08 -1.19
N ASN A 236 15.62 -6.72 -2.38
CA ASN A 236 15.28 -5.44 -3.03
C ASN A 236 15.47 -4.21 -2.12
N GLU A 237 16.55 -4.22 -1.28
CA GLU A 237 16.88 -3.17 -0.31
C GLU A 237 15.77 -2.91 0.74
N THR A 238 14.87 -3.88 0.95
CA THR A 238 13.75 -3.78 1.88
C THR A 238 13.99 -4.66 3.09
N LYS A 239 13.91 -4.07 4.30
CA LYS A 239 14.05 -4.77 5.58
C LYS A 239 12.87 -4.47 6.48
N SER A 240 12.56 -5.40 7.38
CA SER A 240 11.65 -5.17 8.50
C SER A 240 12.37 -5.31 9.83
N LEU A 241 12.04 -4.44 10.80
CA LEU A 241 12.56 -4.45 12.15
C LEU A 241 11.41 -4.66 13.14
N TYR A 242 11.68 -5.48 14.15
CA TYR A 242 10.76 -5.83 15.23
C TYR A 242 11.43 -5.55 16.56
N GLY A 243 10.87 -4.63 17.33
CA GLY A 243 11.39 -4.22 18.65
C GLY A 243 10.50 -4.65 19.80
N HIS A 244 11.03 -4.49 21.01
CA HIS A 244 10.40 -4.74 22.31
C HIS A 244 9.93 -6.18 22.51
N LEU A 245 10.56 -7.13 21.78
CA LEU A 245 10.20 -8.56 21.82
C LEU A 245 10.50 -9.18 23.19
N SER A 246 9.74 -10.21 23.56
CA SER A 246 10.02 -11.01 24.75
C SER A 246 10.88 -12.24 24.43
N ARG A 247 10.72 -12.80 23.23
CA ARG A 247 11.46 -14.00 22.82
C ARG A 247 11.62 -14.04 21.29
N LEU A 248 12.81 -14.37 20.85
CA LEU A 248 13.12 -14.68 19.45
C LEU A 248 12.87 -16.17 19.19
N ARG A 249 12.35 -16.50 18.01
CA ARG A 249 12.08 -17.88 17.58
C ARG A 249 12.98 -18.32 16.44
N VAL A 250 13.71 -17.38 15.86
CA VAL A 250 14.58 -17.58 14.70
C VAL A 250 15.98 -17.01 15.01
N ALA A 251 16.99 -17.52 14.32
CA ALA A 251 18.39 -17.12 14.46
C ALA A 251 18.90 -16.34 13.26
N VAL A 252 20.03 -15.66 13.40
CA VAL A 252 20.71 -14.96 12.31
C VAL A 252 21.06 -15.93 11.18
N ASN A 253 20.88 -15.50 9.93
CA ASN A 253 21.01 -16.25 8.67
C ASN A 253 19.91 -17.30 8.43
N GLU A 254 18.93 -17.41 9.30
CA GLU A 254 17.76 -18.27 9.06
C GLU A 254 16.83 -17.66 8.01
N LYS A 255 16.32 -18.51 7.11
CA LYS A 255 15.33 -18.12 6.10
C LYS A 255 13.94 -18.32 6.67
N VAL A 256 13.12 -17.28 6.56
CA VAL A 256 11.73 -17.29 7.05
C VAL A 256 10.75 -17.13 5.89
N GLN A 257 9.58 -17.75 6.06
CA GLN A 257 8.49 -17.65 5.11
C GLN A 257 7.46 -16.61 5.56
N ARG A 258 6.67 -16.11 4.61
CA ARG A 258 5.53 -15.23 4.92
C ARG A 258 4.56 -15.94 5.87
N GLY A 259 4.19 -15.27 6.97
CA GLY A 259 3.27 -15.78 7.99
C GLY A 259 3.90 -16.70 9.03
N GLU A 260 5.18 -17.00 8.93
CA GLU A 260 5.93 -17.78 9.91
C GLU A 260 6.07 -17.02 11.23
N VAL A 261 5.97 -17.73 12.36
CA VAL A 261 6.14 -17.15 13.70
C VAL A 261 7.63 -16.97 14.00
N ILE A 262 8.09 -15.73 13.98
CA ILE A 262 9.51 -15.34 14.11
C ILE A 262 9.90 -14.90 15.52
N ALA A 263 8.92 -14.41 16.31
CA ALA A 263 9.16 -13.91 17.65
C ALA A 263 7.86 -13.88 18.48
N LEU A 264 7.95 -13.45 19.72
CA LEU A 264 6.83 -13.13 20.60
C LEU A 264 6.93 -11.67 21.04
N THR A 265 5.79 -10.96 21.08
CA THR A 265 5.68 -9.59 21.61
C THR A 265 6.15 -9.52 23.05
N GLY A 266 6.62 -8.36 23.46
CA GLY A 266 7.11 -8.14 24.81
C GLY A 266 6.95 -6.70 25.28
N ASN A 267 7.88 -6.31 26.17
CA ASN A 267 7.99 -4.96 26.74
C ASN A 267 9.46 -4.70 27.12
N THR A 268 10.41 -5.18 26.30
CA THR A 268 11.85 -5.04 26.55
C THR A 268 12.41 -3.75 25.97
N GLY A 269 13.54 -3.28 26.47
CA GLY A 269 14.15 -2.03 26.04
C GLY A 269 13.36 -0.79 26.49
N ARG A 270 13.42 0.27 25.71
CA ARG A 270 12.74 1.54 26.01
C ARG A 270 11.29 1.50 25.55
N SER A 271 10.42 0.88 26.34
CA SER A 271 9.00 0.69 26.05
C SER A 271 8.12 1.26 27.15
N SER A 272 6.99 1.86 26.80
CA SER A 272 6.01 2.40 27.75
C SER A 272 4.94 1.38 28.18
N GLY A 273 4.89 0.22 27.56
CA GLY A 273 3.92 -0.84 27.83
C GLY A 273 4.00 -1.95 26.79
N PRO A 274 3.28 -3.07 26.98
CA PRO A 274 3.31 -4.18 26.04
C PRO A 274 2.84 -3.78 24.63
N HIS A 275 3.74 -3.86 23.63
CA HIS A 275 3.46 -3.62 22.21
C HIS A 275 4.55 -4.22 21.33
N LEU A 276 4.30 -4.28 20.05
CA LEU A 276 5.31 -4.52 19.02
C LEU A 276 5.66 -3.17 18.38
N HIS A 277 6.93 -2.80 18.43
CA HIS A 277 7.48 -1.76 17.58
C HIS A 277 7.87 -2.37 16.23
N TYR A 278 7.32 -1.86 15.14
CA TYR A 278 7.51 -2.40 13.80
C TYR A 278 7.96 -1.32 12.81
N GLU A 279 9.09 -1.55 12.13
CA GLU A 279 9.60 -0.66 11.08
C GLU A 279 9.71 -1.38 9.74
N ILE A 280 9.53 -0.64 8.67
CA ILE A 280 9.97 -1.00 7.32
C ILE A 280 11.06 -0.02 6.91
N GLN A 281 12.16 -0.54 6.42
CA GLN A 281 13.30 0.23 5.94
C GLN A 281 13.51 -0.07 4.47
N VAL A 282 13.57 0.98 3.65
CA VAL A 282 13.87 0.89 2.21
C VAL A 282 15.13 1.69 1.93
N LYS A 283 16.14 1.06 1.34
CA LYS A 283 17.46 1.67 1.11
C LYS A 283 18.10 2.21 2.39
N GLY A 284 17.85 1.53 3.51
CA GLY A 284 18.37 1.92 4.82
C GLY A 284 17.64 3.08 5.51
N GLN A 285 16.56 3.59 4.94
CA GLN A 285 15.72 4.64 5.51
C GLN A 285 14.39 4.07 5.98
N ALA A 286 13.95 4.45 7.17
CA ALA A 286 12.64 4.09 7.69
C ALA A 286 11.54 4.77 6.87
N VAL A 287 10.53 4.00 6.49
CA VAL A 287 9.36 4.45 5.74
C VAL A 287 8.10 4.12 6.51
N ASN A 288 6.98 4.79 6.18
CA ASN A 288 5.72 4.54 6.86
C ASN A 288 5.22 3.10 6.61
N PRO A 289 5.18 2.22 7.65
CA PRO A 289 4.78 0.82 7.47
C PRO A 289 3.33 0.66 6.99
N THR A 290 2.43 1.59 7.32
CA THR A 290 1.02 1.49 6.93
C THR A 290 0.81 1.52 5.41
N SER A 291 1.76 2.08 4.65
CA SER A 291 1.74 2.09 3.19
C SER A 291 1.98 0.71 2.56
N TYR A 292 2.48 -0.25 3.35
CA TYR A 292 2.80 -1.61 2.92
C TYR A 292 1.81 -2.65 3.45
N LEU A 293 1.11 -2.37 4.55
CA LEU A 293 0.26 -3.32 5.26
C LEU A 293 -1.17 -3.29 4.72
N TRP A 294 -1.48 -4.16 3.74
CA TRP A 294 -2.81 -4.24 3.11
C TRP A 294 -3.46 -5.64 3.21
N GLU A 295 -2.78 -6.67 3.78
CA GLU A 295 -3.29 -8.03 3.99
C GLU A 295 -3.61 -8.34 5.46
#